data_445c493b1340e9d701b36254d4f173ef
#
_entry.id   445c493b1340e9d701b36254d4f173ef
#
_cell.length_a   1.000
_cell.length_b   1.000
_cell.length_c   1.000
_cell.angle_alpha   90.00
_cell.angle_beta   90.00
_cell.angle_gamma   90.00
#
_symmetry.space_group_name_H-M   'P 1'
#
loop_
_entity.id
_entity.type
_entity.pdbx_description
1 polymer ?
#
loop_
_entity_poly.entity_id
_entity_poly.type
_entity_poly.pdbx_seq_one_letter_code
_entity_poly.pdbx_strand_id
1 'polypeptide(L)'
;MKHKSLFILLLLAMIVFSCKDELISVDKENIVADSEAPVSLKAGVIDMPGRLLASNCFQCHGTNGYAGELKIGEQSASSIISDLNEMKTKDPRSNIMNLHARAYTTEEIKLIAEYISKQIKY
;
A
#
# COMPACT_ATOMS: atom_id res chain seq x y z
N MET A 1 13.90 17.42 52.09
CA MET A 1 14.06 17.62 50.64
C MET A 1 14.85 16.52 49.95
N LYS A 2 15.42 15.53 50.62
CA LYS A 2 16.25 14.44 50.06
C LYS A 2 15.44 13.28 49.45
N HIS A 3 14.19 13.07 49.87
CA HIS A 3 13.38 11.93 49.38
C HIS A 3 12.78 12.16 47.99
N LYS A 4 12.54 13.41 47.56
CA LYS A 4 11.99 13.71 46.21
C LYS A 4 12.98 13.40 45.09
N SER A 5 14.28 13.58 45.34
CA SER A 5 15.34 13.30 44.37
C SER A 5 15.53 11.81 44.13
N LEU A 6 15.34 10.99 45.19
CA LEU A 6 15.47 9.54 45.10
C LEU A 6 14.33 8.92 44.28
N PHE A 7 13.10 9.45 44.42
CA PHE A 7 11.93 8.98 43.64
C PHE A 7 12.08 9.29 42.16
N ILE A 8 12.61 10.46 41.78
CA ILE A 8 12.84 10.86 40.39
C ILE A 8 13.90 9.95 39.74
N LEU A 9 14.96 9.61 40.50
CA LEU A 9 16.01 8.71 39.98
C LEU A 9 15.53 7.28 39.79
N LEU A 10 14.60 6.78 40.62
CA LEU A 10 14.00 5.48 40.54
C LEU A 10 13.00 5.40 39.36
N LEU A 11 12.28 6.49 39.07
CA LEU A 11 11.36 6.60 37.97
C LEU A 11 12.10 6.67 36.62
N LEU A 12 13.24 7.35 36.56
CA LEU A 12 14.11 7.41 35.38
C LEU A 12 14.76 6.04 35.06
N ALA A 13 15.09 5.24 36.10
CA ALA A 13 15.66 3.91 35.91
C ALA A 13 14.66 2.90 35.32
N MET A 14 13.35 3.09 35.50
CA MET A 14 12.31 2.23 34.96
C MET A 14 12.07 2.43 33.47
N ILE A 15 12.40 3.60 32.91
CA ILE A 15 12.14 3.95 31.50
C ILE A 15 13.16 3.31 30.56
N VAL A 16 14.37 3.01 31.03
CA VAL A 16 15.43 2.42 30.19
C VAL A 16 15.38 0.88 30.10
N PHE A 17 14.45 0.22 30.81
CA PHE A 17 14.39 -1.25 30.83
C PHE A 17 13.31 -1.85 29.92
N SER A 18 12.60 -1.03 29.11
CA SER A 18 11.48 -1.48 28.31
C SER A 18 11.75 -1.59 26.79
N CYS A 19 13.01 -1.55 26.36
CA CYS A 19 13.35 -1.94 24.99
C CYS A 19 14.26 -3.17 25.05
N LYS A 20 13.65 -4.34 25.19
CA LYS A 20 14.26 -5.58 24.70
C LYS A 20 13.88 -5.72 23.23
N ASP A 21 14.83 -5.45 22.36
CA ASP A 21 14.79 -5.90 20.98
C ASP A 21 14.80 -7.42 21.00
N GLU A 22 13.64 -8.02 20.91
CA GLU A 22 13.49 -9.44 20.62
C GLU A 22 13.79 -9.61 19.13
N LEU A 23 15.07 -9.85 18.83
CA LEU A 23 15.48 -10.38 17.54
C LEU A 23 14.78 -11.71 17.35
N ILE A 24 13.69 -11.70 16.58
CA ILE A 24 13.07 -12.91 16.07
C ILE A 24 14.08 -13.55 15.14
N SER A 25 14.84 -14.51 15.67
CA SER A 25 15.56 -15.45 14.84
C SER A 25 14.54 -16.28 14.09
N VAL A 26 14.34 -15.99 12.83
CA VAL A 26 13.58 -16.86 11.92
C VAL A 26 14.40 -18.12 11.73
N ASP A 27 14.15 -19.11 12.56
CA ASP A 27 14.64 -20.46 12.36
C ASP A 27 14.03 -21.00 11.06
N LYS A 28 14.90 -21.28 10.13
CA LYS A 28 14.63 -21.73 8.76
C LYS A 28 14.28 -23.21 8.71
N GLU A 29 13.54 -23.69 9.70
CA GLU A 29 13.17 -25.11 9.74
C GLU A 29 11.77 -25.30 10.32
N ASN A 30 10.89 -25.69 9.45
CA ASN A 30 9.54 -26.18 9.68
C ASN A 30 8.38 -25.26 9.26
N ILE A 31 8.33 -24.93 7.97
CA ILE A 31 7.05 -24.67 7.33
C ILE A 31 6.41 -26.06 7.13
N VAL A 32 5.74 -26.54 8.17
CA VAL A 32 4.78 -27.63 8.03
C VAL A 32 3.71 -27.12 7.08
N ALA A 33 3.66 -27.70 5.92
CA ALA A 33 2.57 -27.54 4.97
C ALA A 33 1.30 -28.10 5.65
N ASP A 34 0.60 -27.24 6.37
CA ASP A 34 -0.78 -27.52 6.73
C ASP A 34 -1.59 -27.34 5.46
N SER A 35 -2.20 -28.43 5.01
CA SER A 35 -2.95 -28.53 3.78
C SER A 35 -4.28 -27.80 3.93
N GLU A 36 -4.27 -26.49 3.88
CA GLU A 36 -5.47 -25.78 3.50
C GLU A 36 -5.64 -25.96 1.98
N ALA A 37 -6.80 -26.49 1.62
CA ALA A 37 -7.19 -26.73 0.24
C ALA A 37 -6.85 -25.46 -0.59
N PRO A 38 -6.19 -25.59 -1.74
CA PRO A 38 -5.85 -24.45 -2.53
C PRO A 38 -7.14 -23.71 -2.89
N VAL A 39 -7.33 -22.52 -2.30
CA VAL A 39 -8.34 -21.61 -2.82
C VAL A 39 -7.99 -21.42 -4.26
N SER A 40 -8.75 -22.04 -5.14
CA SER A 40 -8.61 -21.91 -6.57
C SER A 40 -9.04 -20.50 -6.97
N LEU A 41 -8.16 -19.55 -6.65
CA LEU A 41 -8.25 -18.22 -7.21
C LEU A 41 -8.05 -18.40 -8.71
N LYS A 42 -9.04 -18.01 -9.50
CA LYS A 42 -8.93 -18.03 -10.97
C LYS A 42 -7.61 -17.41 -11.35
N ALA A 43 -6.69 -18.21 -11.83
CA ALA A 43 -5.27 -17.89 -12.03
C ALA A 43 -5.01 -16.69 -12.98
N GLY A 44 -6.03 -16.15 -13.62
CA GLY A 44 -5.90 -15.06 -14.58
C GLY A 44 -5.87 -13.64 -14.01
N VAL A 45 -6.32 -13.41 -12.76
CA VAL A 45 -6.42 -12.06 -12.20
C VAL A 45 -5.33 -11.77 -11.18
N ILE A 46 -4.75 -12.81 -10.59
CA ILE A 46 -3.76 -12.65 -9.52
C ILE A 46 -2.39 -12.26 -10.07
N ASP A 47 -2.12 -12.61 -11.31
CA ASP A 47 -0.79 -12.47 -11.92
C ASP A 47 -0.71 -11.35 -12.97
N MET A 48 -1.64 -10.40 -12.92
CA MET A 48 -1.54 -9.24 -13.81
C MET A 48 -0.48 -8.26 -13.31
N PRO A 49 0.52 -7.95 -14.13
CA PRO A 49 1.42 -6.85 -13.85
C PRO A 49 0.61 -5.58 -13.54
N GLY A 50 1.03 -4.82 -12.54
CA GLY A 50 0.32 -3.59 -12.13
C GLY A 50 -0.70 -3.77 -11.01
N ARG A 51 -1.15 -4.98 -10.67
CA ARG A 51 -2.10 -5.21 -9.56
C ARG A 51 -1.58 -4.65 -8.23
N LEU A 52 -0.35 -4.96 -7.89
CA LEU A 52 0.26 -4.49 -6.64
C LEU A 52 0.43 -2.97 -6.65
N LEU A 53 0.84 -2.40 -7.78
CA LEU A 53 0.96 -0.95 -7.94
C LEU A 53 -0.40 -0.24 -7.82
N ALA A 54 -1.44 -0.80 -8.46
CA ALA A 54 -2.80 -0.26 -8.43
C ALA A 54 -3.47 -0.39 -7.05
N SER A 55 -2.98 -1.25 -6.15
CA SER A 55 -3.56 -1.40 -4.81
C SER A 55 -3.58 -0.09 -4.01
N ASN A 56 -2.61 0.78 -4.22
CA ASN A 56 -2.58 2.10 -3.61
C ASN A 56 -3.71 3.02 -4.10
N CYS A 57 -4.14 2.87 -5.34
CA CYS A 57 -5.23 3.65 -5.93
C CYS A 57 -6.58 3.30 -5.26
N PHE A 58 -6.75 2.04 -4.89
CA PHE A 58 -8.00 1.52 -4.32
C PHE A 58 -8.28 2.00 -2.89
N GLN A 59 -7.30 2.58 -2.21
CA GLN A 59 -7.49 3.21 -0.90
C GLN A 59 -8.51 4.36 -0.97
N CYS A 60 -8.49 5.12 -2.05
CA CYS A 60 -9.37 6.28 -2.27
C CYS A 60 -10.43 6.01 -3.35
N HIS A 61 -10.07 5.26 -4.39
CA HIS A 61 -10.97 4.97 -5.52
C HIS A 61 -11.82 3.70 -5.32
N GLY A 62 -11.72 3.06 -4.15
CA GLY A 62 -12.46 1.87 -3.79
C GLY A 62 -12.01 0.62 -4.53
N THR A 63 -12.50 -0.52 -4.08
CA THR A 63 -12.16 -1.82 -4.66
C THR A 63 -12.43 -1.82 -6.17
N ASN A 64 -11.44 -2.20 -6.94
CA ASN A 64 -11.48 -2.19 -8.41
C ASN A 64 -11.68 -0.81 -9.05
N GLY A 65 -11.54 0.28 -8.31
CA GLY A 65 -11.65 1.64 -8.84
C GLY A 65 -13.09 2.16 -8.99
N TYR A 66 -14.05 1.63 -8.25
CA TYR A 66 -15.48 1.96 -8.37
C TYR A 66 -16.09 2.67 -7.14
N ALA A 67 -15.35 3.54 -6.46
CA ALA A 67 -15.88 4.30 -5.32
C ALA A 67 -16.55 5.61 -5.75
N GLY A 68 -17.84 5.75 -5.46
CA GLY A 68 -18.58 7.00 -5.57
C GLY A 68 -18.36 7.76 -6.89
N GLU A 69 -18.08 9.05 -6.79
CA GLU A 69 -17.75 9.90 -7.95
C GLU A 69 -16.28 9.81 -8.40
N LEU A 70 -15.43 9.17 -7.62
CA LEU A 70 -13.99 9.01 -7.90
C LEU A 70 -13.68 7.76 -8.72
N LYS A 71 -14.63 7.32 -9.55
CA LYS A 71 -14.50 6.09 -10.33
C LYS A 71 -13.39 6.20 -11.38
N ILE A 72 -12.45 5.27 -11.32
CA ILE A 72 -11.39 5.12 -12.33
C ILE A 72 -11.51 3.79 -13.10
N GLY A 73 -12.25 2.82 -12.57
CA GLY A 73 -12.43 1.50 -13.18
C GLY A 73 -13.26 1.52 -14.47
N GLU A 74 -13.96 2.62 -14.79
CA GLU A 74 -14.70 2.81 -16.04
C GLU A 74 -13.86 3.46 -17.15
N GLN A 75 -12.66 3.92 -16.82
CA GLN A 75 -11.78 4.60 -17.77
C GLN A 75 -10.99 3.62 -18.64
N SER A 76 -10.67 4.05 -19.85
CA SER A 76 -9.73 3.32 -20.69
C SER A 76 -8.30 3.44 -20.16
N ALA A 77 -7.46 2.45 -20.46
CA ALA A 77 -6.04 2.52 -20.09
C ALA A 77 -5.37 3.80 -20.62
N SER A 78 -5.69 4.21 -21.84
CA SER A 78 -5.13 5.44 -22.45
C SER A 78 -5.55 6.69 -21.69
N SER A 79 -6.80 6.78 -21.22
CA SER A 79 -7.28 7.89 -20.39
C SER A 79 -6.51 7.96 -19.09
N ILE A 80 -6.40 6.84 -18.37
CA ILE A 80 -5.67 6.78 -17.09
C ILE A 80 -4.19 7.18 -17.27
N ILE A 81 -3.54 6.71 -18.34
CA ILE A 81 -2.15 7.09 -18.65
C ILE A 81 -2.04 8.59 -18.89
N SER A 82 -2.95 9.18 -19.68
CA SER A 82 -2.96 10.61 -19.96
C SER A 82 -3.13 11.43 -18.69
N ASP A 83 -4.13 11.10 -17.89
CA ASP A 83 -4.46 11.82 -16.66
C ASP A 83 -3.31 11.78 -15.64
N LEU A 84 -2.71 10.60 -15.41
CA LEU A 84 -1.60 10.47 -14.48
C LEU A 84 -0.35 11.22 -14.97
N ASN A 85 -0.04 11.18 -16.25
CA ASN A 85 1.08 11.93 -16.80
C ASN A 85 0.84 13.45 -16.72
N GLU A 86 -0.39 13.93 -16.95
CA GLU A 86 -0.74 15.33 -16.77
C GLU A 86 -0.60 15.74 -15.29
N MET A 87 -1.11 14.93 -14.35
CA MET A 87 -0.99 15.18 -12.90
C MET A 87 0.46 15.27 -12.43
N LYS A 88 1.38 14.48 -13.02
CA LYS A 88 2.83 14.57 -12.70
C LYS A 88 3.43 15.95 -13.00
N THR A 89 2.88 16.69 -13.92
CA THR A 89 3.38 18.04 -14.30
C THR A 89 2.86 19.14 -13.39
N LYS A 90 1.78 18.91 -12.65
CA LYS A 90 1.11 19.90 -11.81
C LYS A 90 1.76 20.03 -10.43
N ASP A 91 1.48 21.13 -9.72
CA ASP A 91 1.97 21.32 -8.33
C ASP A 91 1.46 20.20 -7.41
N PRO A 92 2.35 19.42 -6.77
CA PRO A 92 1.95 18.31 -5.89
C PRO A 92 1.16 18.76 -4.65
N ARG A 93 1.25 20.05 -4.29
CA ARG A 93 0.52 20.59 -3.14
C ARG A 93 -0.91 20.99 -3.45
N SER A 94 -1.26 21.12 -4.72
CA SER A 94 -2.61 21.56 -5.14
C SER A 94 -3.63 20.42 -5.13
N ASN A 95 -3.19 19.16 -5.29
CA ASN A 95 -4.04 17.98 -5.32
C ASN A 95 -3.23 16.75 -4.92
N ILE A 96 -3.81 15.89 -4.08
CA ILE A 96 -3.17 14.64 -3.63
C ILE A 96 -2.80 13.72 -4.81
N MET A 97 -3.60 13.69 -5.87
CA MET A 97 -3.30 12.88 -7.05
C MET A 97 -2.07 13.34 -7.82
N ASN A 98 -1.77 14.66 -7.80
CA ASN A 98 -0.53 15.19 -8.39
C ASN A 98 0.71 14.65 -7.64
N LEU A 99 0.60 14.50 -6.32
CA LEU A 99 1.65 13.89 -5.51
C LEU A 99 1.77 12.39 -5.80
N HIS A 100 0.66 11.66 -5.80
CA HIS A 100 0.64 10.23 -6.07
C HIS A 100 1.20 9.88 -7.44
N ALA A 101 0.80 10.61 -8.48
CA ALA A 101 1.25 10.36 -9.85
C ALA A 101 2.78 10.46 -10.00
N ARG A 102 3.44 11.31 -9.21
CA ARG A 102 4.91 11.46 -9.21
C ARG A 102 5.67 10.26 -8.66
N ALA A 103 5.01 9.41 -7.86
CA ALA A 103 5.63 8.24 -7.27
C ALA A 103 5.89 7.12 -8.29
N TYR A 104 5.27 7.19 -9.47
CA TYR A 104 5.34 6.13 -10.48
C TYR A 104 6.14 6.55 -11.70
N THR A 105 6.88 5.60 -12.27
CA THR A 105 7.51 5.73 -13.60
C THR A 105 6.45 5.66 -14.71
N THR A 106 6.85 5.99 -15.93
CA THR A 106 5.96 5.87 -17.10
C THR A 106 5.53 4.43 -17.34
N GLU A 107 6.43 3.48 -17.13
CA GLU A 107 6.18 2.04 -17.28
C GLU A 107 5.21 1.53 -16.21
N GLU A 108 5.39 1.94 -14.97
CA GLU A 108 4.46 1.59 -13.88
C GLU A 108 3.07 2.17 -14.10
N ILE A 109 2.96 3.40 -14.60
CA ILE A 109 1.68 4.02 -14.98
C ILE A 109 0.96 3.19 -16.05
N LYS A 110 1.67 2.68 -17.07
CA LYS A 110 1.08 1.78 -18.07
C LYS A 110 0.54 0.50 -17.43
N LEU A 111 1.32 -0.14 -16.57
CA LEU A 111 0.90 -1.36 -15.87
C LEU A 111 -0.32 -1.12 -14.98
N ILE A 112 -0.34 -0.03 -14.23
CA ILE A 112 -1.49 0.38 -13.40
C ILE A 112 -2.72 0.57 -14.27
N ALA A 113 -2.60 1.33 -15.35
CA ALA A 113 -3.71 1.66 -16.23
C ALA A 113 -4.28 0.42 -16.94
N GLU A 114 -3.43 -0.48 -17.41
CA GLU A 114 -3.84 -1.76 -17.99
C GLU A 114 -4.58 -2.62 -16.99
N TYR A 115 -4.10 -2.68 -15.74
CA TYR A 115 -4.76 -3.44 -14.69
C TYR A 115 -6.13 -2.84 -14.35
N ILE A 116 -6.22 -1.54 -14.08
CA ILE A 116 -7.46 -0.87 -13.68
C ILE A 116 -8.52 -0.96 -14.79
N SER A 117 -8.14 -0.73 -16.05
CA SER A 117 -9.07 -0.75 -17.18
C SER A 117 -9.71 -2.13 -17.46
N LYS A 118 -9.14 -3.20 -16.88
CA LYS A 118 -9.64 -4.58 -17.00
C LYS A 118 -10.48 -5.01 -15.78
N GLN A 119 -10.67 -4.13 -14.80
CA GLN A 119 -11.50 -4.48 -13.64
C GLN A 119 -12.96 -4.59 -14.03
N ILE A 120 -13.64 -5.58 -13.43
CA ILE A 120 -15.05 -5.82 -13.68
C ILE A 120 -15.86 -4.93 -12.75
N LYS A 121 -16.86 -4.25 -13.30
CA LYS A 121 -17.88 -3.56 -12.53
C LYS A 121 -18.80 -4.61 -11.88
N TYR A 122 -18.95 -4.53 -10.56
CA TYR A 122 -19.90 -5.34 -9.80
C TYR A 122 -21.19 -4.58 -9.58
#